data_afb7ecaf3ad6efb6e51a65bee84d6ae2
#
_entry.id   afb7ecaf3ad6efb6e51a65bee84d6ae2
#
_cell.length_a   1.000
_cell.length_b   1.000
_cell.length_c   1.000
_cell.angle_alpha   90.00
_cell.angle_beta   90.00
_cell.angle_gamma   90.00
#
_symmetry.space_group_name_H-M   'P 1'
#
loop_
_entity.id
_entity.type
_entity.pdbx_description
1 polymer ?
#
loop_
_entity_poly.entity_id
_entity_poly.type
_entity_poly.pdbx_seq_one_letter_code
_entity_poly.pdbx_strand_id
1 'polypeptide(L)'
;MVIHKDCYGTILLVWLICAPLVYLILRFIPWSIISYPLCIVPMFFMGFVCFFFRVPDRRRVGSDNQVTSVADGKVVIIEKVYEDEYVKGECIQVSVYMDFFNVHVNYWPVDGEVTYYKYHPGKYMLAYLPKASELNEHTSVGVRSQYGDVFF
;
A
#
# COMPACT_ATOMS: atom_id res chain seq x y z
N MET A 1 5.48 -14.08 7.35
CA MET A 1 5.65 -12.69 6.89
C MET A 1 6.78 -12.70 5.88
N VAL A 2 6.50 -12.25 4.66
CA VAL A 2 7.45 -12.24 3.53
C VAL A 2 7.52 -10.81 3.01
N ILE A 3 8.56 -10.46 2.29
CA ILE A 3 8.66 -9.21 1.54
C ILE A 3 8.46 -9.56 0.06
N HIS A 4 7.60 -8.81 -0.64
CA HIS A 4 7.37 -9.05 -2.06
C HIS A 4 8.62 -8.71 -2.88
N LYS A 5 8.91 -9.53 -3.89
CA LYS A 5 10.13 -9.39 -4.72
C LYS A 5 10.28 -8.01 -5.38
N ASP A 6 9.16 -7.39 -5.78
CA ASP A 6 9.17 -6.09 -6.43
C ASP A 6 9.59 -4.94 -5.49
N CYS A 7 9.59 -5.19 -4.17
CA CYS A 7 10.05 -4.22 -3.16
C CYS A 7 11.54 -4.32 -2.84
N TYR A 8 12.22 -5.37 -3.31
CA TYR A 8 13.65 -5.57 -2.99
C TYR A 8 14.54 -4.43 -3.50
N GLY A 9 14.22 -3.85 -4.67
CA GLY A 9 14.97 -2.71 -5.21
C GLY A 9 14.94 -1.49 -4.29
N THR A 10 13.75 -1.14 -3.79
CA THR A 10 13.58 -0.01 -2.86
C THR A 10 14.27 -0.27 -1.52
N ILE A 11 14.13 -1.47 -0.97
CA ILE A 11 14.80 -1.86 0.27
C ILE A 11 16.31 -1.79 0.10
N LEU A 12 16.84 -2.37 -0.97
CA LEU A 12 18.27 -2.35 -1.28
C LEU A 12 18.80 -0.91 -1.40
N LEU A 13 18.07 -0.04 -2.10
CA LEU A 13 18.45 1.37 -2.24
C LEU A 13 18.55 2.07 -0.87
N VAL A 14 17.55 1.91 -0.01
CA VAL A 14 17.57 2.49 1.34
C VAL A 14 18.75 1.95 2.15
N TRP A 15 19.02 0.65 2.07
CA TRP A 15 20.14 0.03 2.78
C TRP A 15 21.49 0.48 2.25
N LEU A 16 21.64 0.63 0.91
CA LEU A 16 22.87 1.14 0.27
C LEU A 16 23.16 2.61 0.64
N ILE A 17 22.17 3.37 1.03
CA ILE A 17 22.35 4.75 1.51
C ILE A 17 22.60 4.77 3.02
N CYS A 18 21.76 4.08 3.79
CA CYS A 18 21.79 4.17 5.25
C CYS A 18 22.96 3.42 5.89
N ALA A 19 23.34 2.25 5.38
CA ALA A 19 24.42 1.48 5.98
C ALA A 19 25.81 2.17 5.86
N PRO A 20 26.21 2.71 4.69
CA PRO A 20 27.42 3.53 4.61
C PRO A 20 27.35 4.78 5.48
N LEU A 21 26.17 5.41 5.58
CA LEU A 21 25.99 6.59 6.45
C LEU A 21 26.25 6.23 7.92
N VAL A 22 25.70 5.13 8.42
CA VAL A 22 25.99 4.62 9.77
C VAL A 22 27.51 4.37 9.95
N TYR A 23 28.13 3.71 8.97
CA TYR A 23 29.57 3.46 9.01
C TYR A 23 30.37 4.77 9.08
N LEU A 24 30.05 5.77 8.26
CA LEU A 24 30.72 7.07 8.26
C LEU A 24 30.54 7.83 9.59
N ILE A 25 29.32 7.81 10.14
CA ILE A 25 29.04 8.40 11.46
C ILE A 25 29.96 7.79 12.52
N LEU A 26 29.98 6.45 12.60
CA LEU A 26 30.78 5.75 13.60
C LEU A 26 32.28 5.89 13.36
N ARG A 27 32.73 6.06 12.11
CA ARG A 27 34.14 6.16 11.75
C ARG A 27 34.72 7.56 12.01
N PHE A 28 33.93 8.61 11.76
CA PHE A 28 34.41 10.00 11.79
C PHE A 28 33.98 10.81 13.00
N ILE A 29 32.95 10.36 13.74
CA ILE A 29 32.51 11.01 14.96
C ILE A 29 32.97 10.21 16.17
N PRO A 30 34.08 10.63 16.84
CA PRO A 30 34.69 9.84 17.92
C PRO A 30 33.89 9.87 19.22
N TRP A 31 32.97 10.83 19.37
CA TRP A 31 32.16 10.99 20.58
C TRP A 31 30.92 10.10 20.54
N SER A 32 30.94 8.99 21.26
CA SER A 32 29.85 8.01 21.29
C SER A 32 28.50 8.60 21.72
N ILE A 33 28.52 9.61 22.60
CA ILE A 33 27.31 10.32 23.02
C ILE A 33 26.60 11.06 21.87
N ILE A 34 27.30 11.34 20.78
CA ILE A 34 26.76 12.01 19.59
C ILE A 34 26.54 10.96 18.48
N SER A 35 27.52 10.10 18.22
CA SER A 35 27.46 9.16 17.09
C SER A 35 26.34 8.14 17.25
N TYR A 36 26.11 7.59 18.43
CA TYR A 36 25.06 6.60 18.64
C TYR A 36 23.64 7.15 18.41
N PRO A 37 23.24 8.28 19.01
CA PRO A 37 21.95 8.88 18.67
C PRO A 37 21.79 9.22 17.19
N LEU A 38 22.86 9.66 16.53
CA LEU A 38 22.82 10.00 15.11
C LEU A 38 22.60 8.77 14.22
N CYS A 39 23.04 7.59 14.64
CA CYS A 39 22.81 6.32 13.94
C CYS A 39 21.37 5.82 14.05
N ILE A 40 20.59 6.27 15.05
CA ILE A 40 19.21 5.80 15.25
C ILE A 40 18.35 6.08 14.02
N VAL A 41 18.48 7.26 13.41
CA VAL A 41 17.66 7.67 12.27
C VAL A 41 17.86 6.77 11.05
N PRO A 42 19.09 6.59 10.51
CA PRO A 42 19.27 5.70 9.38
C PRO A 42 18.97 4.24 9.72
N MET A 43 19.26 3.76 10.93
CA MET A 43 18.90 2.41 11.36
C MET A 43 17.37 2.24 11.43
N PHE A 44 16.65 3.24 11.90
CA PHE A 44 15.19 3.25 11.89
C PHE A 44 14.66 3.11 10.46
N PHE A 45 15.19 3.88 9.50
CA PHE A 45 14.75 3.78 8.10
C PHE A 45 15.03 2.41 7.49
N MET A 46 16.17 1.79 7.80
CA MET A 46 16.48 0.43 7.34
C MET A 46 15.48 -0.61 7.87
N GLY A 47 15.09 -0.50 9.13
CA GLY A 47 14.07 -1.37 9.71
C GLY A 47 12.67 -1.04 9.21
N PHE A 48 12.36 0.26 9.12
CA PHE A 48 11.04 0.73 8.72
C PHE A 48 10.69 0.33 7.28
N VAL A 49 11.61 0.41 6.32
CA VAL A 49 11.35 0.02 4.94
C VAL A 49 11.00 -1.47 4.83
N CYS A 50 11.64 -2.33 5.62
CA CYS A 50 11.31 -3.75 5.68
C CYS A 50 9.92 -3.98 6.33
N PHE A 51 9.60 -3.21 7.36
CA PHE A 51 8.30 -3.24 8.01
C PHE A 51 7.19 -2.77 7.07
N PHE A 52 7.42 -1.68 6.33
CA PHE A 52 6.46 -1.09 5.41
C PHE A 52 6.08 -2.04 4.28
N PHE A 53 7.06 -2.71 3.68
CA PHE A 53 6.86 -3.64 2.57
C PHE A 53 6.61 -5.10 3.02
N ARG A 54 6.21 -5.30 4.26
CA ARG A 54 5.84 -6.63 4.76
C ARG A 54 4.57 -7.13 4.09
N VAL A 55 4.57 -8.40 3.74
CA VAL A 55 3.40 -9.14 3.25
C VAL A 55 3.08 -10.25 4.25
N PRO A 56 2.06 -10.09 5.09
CA PRO A 56 1.62 -11.17 5.97
C PRO A 56 0.90 -12.25 5.14
N ASP A 57 0.97 -13.48 5.62
CA ASP A 57 0.14 -14.56 5.10
C ASP A 57 -1.30 -14.33 5.57
N ARG A 58 -2.17 -13.94 4.63
CA ARG A 58 -3.60 -13.72 4.86
C ARG A 58 -4.39 -14.90 4.33
N ARG A 59 -5.12 -15.55 5.22
CA ARG A 59 -6.11 -16.53 4.81
C ARG A 59 -7.46 -15.84 4.71
N ARG A 60 -8.17 -16.11 3.63
CA ARG A 60 -9.55 -15.64 3.47
C ARG A 60 -10.39 -16.17 4.64
N VAL A 61 -11.05 -15.27 5.34
CA VAL A 61 -11.98 -15.59 6.44
C VAL A 61 -13.39 -15.29 5.95
N GLY A 62 -14.25 -16.29 5.93
CA GLY A 62 -15.64 -16.13 5.48
C GLY A 62 -16.05 -17.19 4.44
N SER A 63 -17.26 -17.04 3.94
CA SER A 63 -17.81 -17.91 2.89
C SER A 63 -17.45 -17.37 1.49
N ASP A 64 -17.51 -18.24 0.48
CA ASP A 64 -17.13 -17.90 -0.90
C ASP A 64 -18.01 -16.81 -1.55
N ASN A 65 -19.18 -16.53 -0.95
CA ASN A 65 -20.11 -15.49 -1.40
C ASN A 65 -19.89 -14.12 -0.74
N GLN A 66 -18.76 -13.90 -0.09
CA GLN A 66 -18.42 -12.63 0.55
C GLN A 66 -17.34 -11.90 -0.24
N VAL A 67 -17.55 -10.59 -0.40
CA VAL A 67 -16.53 -9.66 -0.88
C VAL A 67 -15.64 -9.27 0.31
N THR A 68 -14.34 -9.47 0.18
CA THR A 68 -13.38 -9.07 1.21
C THR A 68 -12.80 -7.69 0.91
N SER A 69 -12.25 -7.01 1.92
CA SER A 69 -11.56 -5.75 1.70
C SER A 69 -10.32 -5.94 0.83
N VAL A 70 -10.11 -5.03 -0.11
CA VAL A 70 -8.92 -5.01 -0.96
C VAL A 70 -7.65 -4.63 -0.19
N ALA A 71 -7.78 -3.97 0.96
CA ALA A 71 -6.65 -3.45 1.73
C ALA A 71 -6.92 -3.51 3.24
N ASP A 72 -5.85 -3.55 4.02
CA ASP A 72 -5.91 -3.28 5.47
C ASP A 72 -6.14 -1.78 5.68
N GLY A 73 -7.08 -1.41 6.55
CA GLY A 73 -7.33 -0.01 6.85
C GLY A 73 -8.64 0.25 7.56
N LYS A 74 -9.05 1.51 7.56
CA LYS A 74 -10.30 1.97 8.15
C LYS A 74 -11.29 2.31 7.04
N VAL A 75 -12.48 1.72 7.08
CA VAL A 75 -13.57 2.12 6.20
C VAL A 75 -13.97 3.55 6.53
N VAL A 76 -13.94 4.44 5.53
CA VAL A 76 -14.24 5.88 5.68
C VAL A 76 -15.49 6.31 4.93
N ILE A 77 -15.87 5.60 3.86
CA ILE A 77 -17.05 5.88 3.07
C ILE A 77 -17.75 4.56 2.76
N ILE A 78 -19.07 4.54 2.89
CA ILE A 78 -19.97 3.53 2.33
C ILE A 78 -21.17 4.28 1.76
N GLU A 79 -21.28 4.32 0.45
CA GLU A 79 -22.38 5.04 -0.21
C GLU A 79 -22.78 4.40 -1.54
N LYS A 80 -23.98 4.74 -2.02
CA LYS A 80 -24.41 4.37 -3.36
C LYS A 80 -23.92 5.42 -4.33
N VAL A 81 -23.26 4.99 -5.38
CA VAL A 81 -22.71 5.84 -6.44
C VAL A 81 -23.06 5.27 -7.81
N TYR A 82 -23.06 6.13 -8.82
CA TYR A 82 -23.05 5.70 -10.20
C TYR A 82 -21.58 5.62 -10.65
N GLU A 83 -21.13 4.43 -11.00
CA GLU A 83 -19.78 4.19 -11.50
C GLU A 83 -19.83 4.17 -13.03
N ASP A 84 -19.06 5.05 -13.69
CA ASP A 84 -19.15 5.34 -15.11
C ASP A 84 -18.02 4.73 -15.96
N GLU A 85 -16.98 4.21 -15.33
CA GLU A 85 -15.80 3.70 -16.04
C GLU A 85 -15.95 2.22 -16.46
N TYR A 86 -16.28 1.35 -15.52
CA TYR A 86 -16.34 -0.10 -15.74
C TYR A 86 -17.73 -0.69 -15.54
N VAL A 87 -18.35 -0.49 -14.35
CA VAL A 87 -19.65 -1.07 -14.01
C VAL A 87 -20.77 -0.40 -14.81
N LYS A 88 -20.64 0.89 -15.09
CA LYS A 88 -21.60 1.74 -15.84
C LYS A 88 -23.00 1.67 -15.26
N GLY A 89 -23.09 1.71 -13.94
CA GLY A 89 -24.33 1.53 -13.22
C GLY A 89 -24.25 1.92 -11.75
N GLU A 90 -25.38 1.79 -11.06
CA GLU A 90 -25.44 2.01 -9.61
C GLU A 90 -24.69 0.89 -8.88
N CYS A 91 -23.80 1.27 -7.98
CA CYS A 91 -23.05 0.34 -7.15
C CYS A 91 -22.89 0.87 -5.72
N ILE A 92 -22.38 0.05 -4.84
CA ILE A 92 -21.99 0.45 -3.48
C ILE A 92 -20.49 0.67 -3.47
N GLN A 93 -20.09 1.93 -3.25
CA GLN A 93 -18.69 2.28 -3.02
C GLN A 93 -18.33 2.07 -1.56
N VAL A 94 -17.22 1.36 -1.33
CA VAL A 94 -16.60 1.20 -0.01
C VAL A 94 -15.18 1.73 -0.09
N SER A 95 -14.91 2.86 0.56
CA SER A 95 -13.56 3.45 0.59
C SER A 95 -12.84 3.08 1.88
N VAL A 96 -11.62 2.57 1.73
CA VAL A 96 -10.75 2.15 2.83
C VAL A 96 -9.53 3.05 2.88
N TYR A 97 -9.38 3.79 3.98
CA TYR A 97 -8.19 4.59 4.25
C TYR A 97 -7.11 3.71 4.88
N MET A 98 -5.96 3.65 4.21
CA MET A 98 -4.79 2.92 4.66
C MET A 98 -3.87 3.86 5.45
N ASP A 99 -3.67 3.57 6.72
CA ASP A 99 -2.72 4.30 7.58
C ASP A 99 -1.28 3.90 7.24
N PHE A 100 -0.34 4.80 7.52
CA PHE A 100 1.08 4.61 7.23
C PHE A 100 1.70 3.34 7.85
N PHE A 101 1.14 2.84 8.95
CA PHE A 101 1.57 1.63 9.64
C PHE A 101 0.81 0.37 9.23
N ASN A 102 -0.23 0.49 8.42
CA ASN A 102 -0.95 -0.65 7.88
C ASN A 102 -0.07 -1.47 6.90
N VAL A 103 -0.57 -2.61 6.48
CA VAL A 103 0.05 -3.40 5.41
C VAL A 103 -0.28 -2.76 4.07
N HIS A 104 0.75 -2.36 3.32
CA HIS A 104 0.60 -1.68 2.03
C HIS A 104 0.56 -2.68 0.86
N VAL A 105 -0.40 -3.61 0.94
CA VAL A 105 -0.65 -4.62 -0.10
C VAL A 105 -2.13 -4.68 -0.39
N ASN A 106 -2.47 -4.69 -1.67
CA ASN A 106 -3.84 -4.93 -2.11
C ASN A 106 -4.05 -6.43 -2.37
N TYR A 107 -5.20 -6.92 -1.96
CA TYR A 107 -5.62 -8.31 -2.12
C TYR A 107 -6.85 -8.37 -3.02
N TRP A 108 -7.03 -9.50 -3.69
CA TRP A 108 -8.21 -9.74 -4.51
C TRP A 108 -9.45 -9.84 -3.63
N PRO A 109 -10.48 -8.99 -3.87
CA PRO A 109 -11.68 -8.97 -3.03
C PRO A 109 -12.61 -10.17 -3.25
N VAL A 110 -12.54 -10.74 -4.46
CA VAL A 110 -13.36 -11.87 -4.90
C VAL A 110 -12.55 -12.76 -5.84
N ASP A 111 -12.99 -14.00 -6.00
CA ASP A 111 -12.52 -14.87 -7.07
C ASP A 111 -13.24 -14.51 -8.38
N GLY A 112 -12.50 -14.40 -9.47
CA GLY A 112 -13.08 -14.03 -10.76
C GLY A 112 -12.03 -13.80 -11.84
N GLU A 113 -12.48 -13.30 -12.97
CA GLU A 113 -11.66 -12.95 -14.12
C GLU A 113 -11.42 -11.44 -14.16
N VAL A 114 -10.17 -11.02 -14.31
CA VAL A 114 -9.83 -9.62 -14.55
C VAL A 114 -10.23 -9.26 -15.97
N THR A 115 -11.26 -8.43 -16.12
CA THR A 115 -11.82 -8.02 -17.41
C THR A 115 -11.51 -6.57 -17.75
N TYR A 116 -11.00 -5.81 -16.77
CA TYR A 116 -10.63 -4.41 -16.95
C TYR A 116 -9.40 -4.05 -16.14
N TYR A 117 -8.51 -3.29 -16.76
CA TYR A 117 -7.36 -2.67 -16.11
C TYR A 117 -7.02 -1.34 -16.78
N LYS A 118 -6.85 -0.31 -15.97
CA LYS A 118 -6.42 1.00 -16.46
C LYS A 118 -5.52 1.68 -15.46
N TYR A 119 -4.45 2.27 -15.98
CA TYR A 119 -3.57 3.14 -15.22
C TYR A 119 -3.96 4.60 -15.46
N HIS A 120 -4.11 5.35 -14.39
CA HIS A 120 -4.40 6.78 -14.41
C HIS A 120 -3.17 7.54 -13.91
N PRO A 121 -2.46 8.26 -14.80
CA PRO A 121 -1.37 9.12 -14.37
C PRO A 121 -1.91 10.27 -13.54
N GLY A 122 -1.20 10.66 -12.49
CA GLY A 122 -1.66 11.70 -11.58
C GLY A 122 -0.57 12.32 -10.74
N LYS A 123 -0.96 12.95 -9.64
CA LYS A 123 -0.09 13.58 -8.66
C LYS A 123 0.28 12.60 -7.55
N TYR A 124 1.15 13.04 -6.65
CA TYR A 124 1.57 12.31 -5.45
C TYR A 124 1.19 13.13 -4.20
N MET A 125 -0.10 13.38 -4.04
CA MET A 125 -0.62 14.12 -2.89
C MET A 125 -0.77 13.17 -1.69
N LEU A 126 -0.68 13.75 -0.49
CA LEU A 126 -0.95 13.00 0.74
C LEU A 126 -2.41 12.54 0.76
N ALA A 127 -2.65 11.27 1.06
CA ALA A 127 -3.95 10.61 0.92
C ALA A 127 -5.09 11.22 1.74
N TYR A 128 -4.76 11.99 2.81
CA TYR A 128 -5.76 12.68 3.63
C TYR A 128 -6.18 14.06 3.09
N LEU A 129 -5.54 14.54 2.02
CA LEU A 129 -5.90 15.82 1.43
C LEU A 129 -7.18 15.71 0.60
N PRO A 130 -8.03 16.76 0.58
CA PRO A 130 -9.18 16.82 -0.30
C PRO A 130 -8.79 16.56 -1.76
N LYS A 131 -9.60 15.81 -2.48
CA LYS A 131 -9.37 15.42 -3.89
C LYS A 131 -8.12 14.57 -4.16
N ALA A 132 -7.44 14.07 -3.13
CA ALA A 132 -6.30 13.18 -3.35
C ALA A 132 -6.71 11.93 -4.13
N SER A 133 -7.86 11.35 -3.86
CA SER A 133 -8.41 10.19 -4.57
C SER A 133 -8.70 10.43 -6.06
N GLU A 134 -9.02 11.68 -6.44
CA GLU A 134 -9.31 12.05 -7.83
C GLU A 134 -8.04 12.44 -8.61
N LEU A 135 -7.08 13.08 -7.93
CA LEU A 135 -5.93 13.70 -8.57
C LEU A 135 -4.65 12.86 -8.53
N ASN A 136 -4.57 11.91 -7.61
CA ASN A 136 -3.40 11.05 -7.47
C ASN A 136 -3.34 10.00 -8.58
N GLU A 137 -2.10 9.62 -8.88
CA GLU A 137 -1.82 8.42 -9.65
C GLU A 137 -2.50 7.20 -9.01
N HIS A 138 -3.25 6.45 -9.81
CA HIS A 138 -3.94 5.24 -9.36
C HIS A 138 -4.16 4.24 -10.49
N THR A 139 -4.55 3.06 -10.12
CA THR A 139 -4.96 2.00 -11.04
C THR A 139 -6.40 1.59 -10.78
N SER A 140 -7.14 1.35 -11.83
CA SER A 140 -8.48 0.78 -11.80
C SER A 140 -8.44 -0.67 -12.27
N VAL A 141 -9.07 -1.55 -11.52
CA VAL A 141 -9.14 -2.98 -11.84
C VAL A 141 -10.59 -3.45 -11.76
N GLY A 142 -11.10 -4.04 -12.83
CA GLY A 142 -12.42 -4.65 -12.89
C GLY A 142 -12.32 -6.17 -12.91
N VAL A 143 -13.05 -6.81 -12.00
CA VAL A 143 -13.12 -8.27 -11.87
C VAL A 143 -14.56 -8.72 -12.08
N ARG A 144 -14.76 -9.64 -13.00
CA ARG A 144 -16.04 -10.34 -13.18
C ARG A 144 -16.06 -11.60 -12.32
N SER A 145 -16.92 -11.61 -11.34
CA SER A 145 -17.16 -12.77 -10.48
C SER A 145 -18.49 -13.46 -10.81
N GLN A 146 -18.70 -14.65 -10.26
CA GLN A 146 -20.00 -15.35 -10.38
C GLN A 146 -21.17 -14.62 -9.69
N TYR A 147 -20.87 -13.64 -8.83
CA TYR A 147 -21.86 -12.86 -8.06
C TYR A 147 -22.06 -11.44 -8.59
N GLY A 148 -21.32 -11.05 -9.62
CA GLY A 148 -21.36 -9.74 -10.24
C GLY A 148 -19.99 -9.13 -10.44
N ASP A 149 -19.96 -7.92 -10.97
CA ASP A 149 -18.74 -7.19 -11.25
C ASP A 149 -18.27 -6.43 -10.00
N VAL A 150 -16.97 -6.46 -9.75
CA VAL A 150 -16.29 -5.74 -8.68
C VAL A 150 -15.22 -4.85 -9.30
N PHE A 151 -15.21 -3.57 -8.92
CA PHE A 151 -14.29 -2.56 -9.42
C PHE A 151 -13.50 -1.93 -8.26
N PHE A 152 -12.19 -1.81 -8.38
CA PHE A 152 -11.32 -1.27 -7.33
C PHE A 152 -10.01 -0.69 -7.89
#